data_a6dc25f287f1ffcfb11081a092e443af
#
_entry.id   a6dc25f287f1ffcfb11081a092e443af
#
_cell.length_a   1.000
_cell.length_b   1.000
_cell.length_c   1.000
_cell.angle_alpha   90.00
_cell.angle_beta   90.00
_cell.angle_gamma   90.00
#
_symmetry.space_group_name_H-M   'P 1'
#
loop_
_entity.id
_entity.type
_entity.pdbx_description
1 polymer ?
#
loop_
_entity_poly.entity_id
_entity_poly.type
_entity_poly.pdbx_seq_one_letter_code
_entity_poly.pdbx_strand_id
1 'polypeptide(L)'
;MVTRRSILKASVAAAIAGTVPGRYFIPQAYAADSGPGLSDPTFQPKFSTPVPNALDPGFLFDFDADGEIRIGVGQSIQQTGLLNPSGSPTPTTVWGYGQVTGKPKKPRVQGLGYTWPGRTIVAQSGEPLEVRWENLLVDNKGDPLPPIITGKDNTLLGYGDYTGRSVIDESLHWAYSLHGYTNYSIADDGIPIVPHVHGGHTDFQYDGNPEFFFSPFWKVRGPQWLEKTYIYQNDQPAGTVWYHDHALGITRLNVYAGMAGFYIIRDDQDTGLPDNPLSLPAFPYEAAFAIQDKMFKDNGELFYPAFPGDPFYDDFITGEEASLPADIFPGGGPTGLAEFFGDQMVVNGAIWPYMEVEQRNYRLRFLNGCDSRFLAAQFFEVPLGATDFSEATGPLPFTVIGSDQGLASAPTLVDTLLMETGSRYDVIFDFKTVTPGKRVIMRNLGGDDPFGGGILMPEDPRAFPEMELIMAFDVVLPLDTAVPDVSPTLPAVAAIVPGTPTRVRKVALFEGTDE
;
A
#
# COMPACT_ATOMS: atom_id res chain seq x y z
N MET A 1 15.01 -31.46 -11.61
CA MET A 1 13.92 -30.89 -10.83
C MET A 1 14.52 -29.90 -9.83
N VAL A 2 14.42 -28.63 -10.13
CA VAL A 2 14.84 -27.58 -9.19
C VAL A 2 13.66 -27.33 -8.26
N THR A 3 13.77 -27.72 -7.01
CA THR A 3 12.71 -27.55 -6.01
C THR A 3 12.74 -26.13 -5.43
N ARG A 4 11.60 -25.57 -5.04
CA ARG A 4 11.51 -24.32 -4.26
C ARG A 4 12.47 -24.29 -3.07
N ARG A 5 12.79 -25.45 -2.55
CA ARG A 5 13.79 -25.64 -1.49
C ARG A 5 15.23 -25.31 -1.95
N SER A 6 15.51 -25.40 -3.25
CA SER A 6 16.80 -24.97 -3.81
C SER A 6 16.85 -23.45 -3.95
N ILE A 7 15.72 -22.83 -4.24
CA ILE A 7 15.57 -21.37 -4.34
C ILE A 7 15.67 -20.75 -2.93
N LEU A 8 14.94 -21.29 -1.96
CA LEU A 8 15.02 -20.85 -0.55
C LEU A 8 16.35 -21.19 0.12
N LYS A 9 17.00 -22.29 -0.26
CA LYS A 9 18.36 -22.59 0.24
C LYS A 9 19.41 -21.63 -0.32
N ALA A 10 19.21 -21.08 -1.51
CA ALA A 10 20.08 -20.04 -2.04
C ALA A 10 19.88 -18.72 -1.27
N SER A 11 18.64 -18.31 -0.99
CA SER A 11 18.34 -17.14 -0.19
C SER A 11 18.77 -17.27 1.27
N VAL A 12 18.57 -18.44 1.90
CA VAL A 12 19.05 -18.72 3.27
C VAL A 12 20.57 -18.91 3.31
N ALA A 13 21.19 -19.44 2.25
CA ALA A 13 22.64 -19.55 2.17
C ALA A 13 23.32 -18.19 1.97
N ALA A 14 22.69 -17.25 1.29
CA ALA A 14 23.14 -15.86 1.19
C ALA A 14 23.05 -15.13 2.54
N ALA A 15 22.01 -15.40 3.33
CA ALA A 15 21.86 -14.84 4.68
C ALA A 15 22.85 -15.44 5.71
N ILE A 16 23.39 -16.64 5.47
CA ILE A 16 24.37 -17.30 6.38
C ILE A 16 25.82 -17.06 5.93
N ALA A 17 26.06 -16.71 4.67
CA ALA A 17 27.39 -16.35 4.17
C ALA A 17 27.66 -14.85 4.36
N GLY A 18 27.51 -14.37 5.57
CA GLY A 18 27.94 -13.02 5.94
C GLY A 18 29.40 -12.80 5.57
N THR A 19 29.61 -11.95 4.60
CA THR A 19 30.77 -11.20 4.12
C THR A 19 30.98 -11.34 2.62
N VAL A 20 30.03 -10.77 1.86
CA VAL A 20 30.41 -10.20 0.57
C VAL A 20 29.83 -8.79 0.57
N PRO A 21 30.64 -7.72 0.53
CA PRO A 21 30.14 -6.41 0.23
C PRO A 21 29.83 -6.39 -1.29
N GLY A 22 28.68 -6.93 -1.63
CA GLY A 22 28.10 -6.73 -2.94
C GLY A 22 27.64 -5.28 -2.99
N ARG A 23 28.47 -4.39 -3.53
CA ARG A 23 27.95 -3.16 -4.09
C ARG A 23 27.01 -3.59 -5.21
N TYR A 24 25.72 -3.54 -4.94
CA TYR A 24 24.71 -3.58 -6.00
C TYR A 24 24.93 -2.30 -6.81
N PHE A 25 25.82 -2.40 -7.80
CA PHE A 25 25.87 -1.43 -8.86
C PHE A 25 24.58 -1.65 -9.64
N ILE A 26 23.64 -0.73 -9.56
CA ILE A 26 22.69 -0.54 -10.65
C ILE A 26 23.59 -0.24 -11.85
N PRO A 27 23.71 -1.15 -12.84
CA PRO A 27 24.53 -0.81 -13.99
C PRO A 27 23.82 0.36 -14.67
N GLN A 28 24.50 1.49 -14.83
CA GLN A 28 24.10 2.57 -15.74
C GLN A 28 23.95 2.10 -17.21
N ALA A 29 23.90 0.82 -17.44
CA ALA A 29 23.86 0.18 -18.75
C ALA A 29 22.46 0.11 -19.38
N TYR A 30 21.42 0.65 -18.73
CA TYR A 30 20.08 0.69 -19.33
C TYR A 30 19.85 1.85 -20.32
N ALA A 31 20.87 2.60 -20.66
CA ALA A 31 20.80 3.73 -21.60
C ALA A 31 20.74 3.34 -23.09
N ALA A 32 20.51 2.07 -23.44
CA ALA A 32 20.53 1.61 -24.84
C ALA A 32 19.17 1.24 -25.43
N ASP A 33 18.08 1.25 -24.65
CA ASP A 33 16.74 0.98 -25.16
C ASP A 33 15.97 2.25 -25.47
N SER A 34 15.17 2.22 -26.51
CA SER A 34 14.45 3.36 -27.11
C SER A 34 13.26 3.87 -26.29
N GLY A 35 13.13 3.43 -25.04
CA GLY A 35 12.08 3.82 -24.10
C GLY A 35 12.58 4.76 -22.99
N PRO A 36 11.67 5.31 -22.14
CA PRO A 36 12.04 6.07 -20.96
C PRO A 36 12.81 5.20 -19.97
N GLY A 37 13.92 5.73 -19.40
CA GLY A 37 14.71 5.09 -18.37
C GLY A 37 13.98 5.05 -17.02
N LEU A 38 14.58 4.37 -16.03
CA LEU A 38 14.11 4.45 -14.65
C LEU A 38 14.40 5.83 -14.07
N SER A 39 13.50 6.32 -13.26
CA SER A 39 13.68 7.54 -12.48
C SER A 39 14.77 7.33 -11.44
N ASP A 40 15.72 8.27 -11.37
CA ASP A 40 16.79 8.23 -10.38
C ASP A 40 16.27 8.72 -9.02
N PRO A 41 16.19 7.88 -7.98
CA PRO A 41 15.70 8.27 -6.66
C PRO A 41 16.59 9.33 -5.99
N THR A 42 17.89 9.40 -6.31
CA THR A 42 18.81 10.40 -5.74
C THR A 42 18.51 11.80 -6.26
N PHE A 43 17.95 11.91 -7.46
CA PHE A 43 17.57 13.17 -8.08
C PHE A 43 16.22 13.70 -7.56
N GLN A 44 15.37 12.82 -7.04
CA GLN A 44 14.04 13.22 -6.61
C GLN A 44 14.08 14.06 -5.32
N PRO A 45 13.33 15.18 -5.26
CA PRO A 45 13.34 16.04 -4.10
C PRO A 45 12.75 15.36 -2.86
N LYS A 46 13.42 15.52 -1.71
CA LYS A 46 12.97 15.02 -0.42
C LYS A 46 12.25 16.13 0.33
N PHE A 47 11.09 15.80 0.93
CA PHE A 47 10.32 16.67 1.81
C PHE A 47 10.01 18.06 1.22
N SER A 48 9.63 18.08 -0.07
CA SER A 48 9.27 19.30 -0.81
C SER A 48 7.78 19.34 -1.18
N THR A 49 7.08 18.21 -1.14
CA THR A 49 5.65 18.08 -1.46
C THR A 49 4.86 17.89 -0.17
N PRO A 50 3.84 18.72 0.11
CA PRO A 50 2.97 18.49 1.26
C PRO A 50 2.24 17.15 1.14
N VAL A 51 2.19 16.38 2.23
CA VAL A 51 1.42 15.13 2.26
C VAL A 51 -0.07 15.42 2.35
N PRO A 52 -0.93 14.81 1.52
CA PRO A 52 -2.36 14.83 1.75
C PRO A 52 -2.71 14.06 3.03
N ASN A 53 -3.57 14.64 3.89
CA ASN A 53 -4.12 13.88 5.02
C ASN A 53 -5.34 13.08 4.54
N ALA A 54 -5.30 11.76 4.67
CA ALA A 54 -6.41 10.91 4.26
C ALA A 54 -7.69 11.10 5.11
N LEU A 55 -7.58 11.82 6.25
CA LEU A 55 -8.72 12.19 7.10
C LEU A 55 -9.23 13.63 6.88
N ASP A 56 -8.67 14.35 5.90
CA ASP A 56 -9.23 15.64 5.51
C ASP A 56 -10.72 15.47 5.14
N PRO A 57 -11.64 16.30 5.69
CA PRO A 57 -13.07 16.18 5.37
C PRO A 57 -13.38 16.23 3.89
N GLY A 58 -12.58 16.94 3.09
CA GLY A 58 -12.69 16.96 1.62
C GLY A 58 -12.25 15.66 0.95
N PHE A 59 -11.60 14.77 1.67
CA PHE A 59 -11.09 13.49 1.17
C PHE A 59 -11.89 12.27 1.68
N LEU A 60 -12.98 12.50 2.41
CA LEU A 60 -13.89 11.43 2.82
C LEU A 60 -14.91 11.14 1.74
N PHE A 61 -15.42 9.89 1.70
CA PHE A 61 -16.61 9.58 0.93
C PHE A 61 -17.86 10.15 1.62
N ASP A 62 -18.77 10.70 0.83
CA ASP A 62 -20.08 11.13 1.30
C ASP A 62 -21.10 9.99 1.14
N PHE A 63 -21.68 9.53 2.25
CA PHE A 63 -22.77 8.59 2.25
C PHE A 63 -24.10 9.32 2.19
N ASP A 64 -25.06 8.76 1.46
CA ASP A 64 -26.42 9.29 1.49
C ASP A 64 -27.13 8.96 2.82
N ALA A 65 -28.34 9.49 2.99
CA ALA A 65 -29.08 9.31 4.25
C ALA A 65 -29.50 7.84 4.50
N ASP A 66 -29.45 7.00 3.48
CA ASP A 66 -29.81 5.58 3.56
C ASP A 66 -28.56 4.69 3.83
N GLY A 67 -27.37 5.29 3.93
CA GLY A 67 -26.11 4.58 4.18
C GLY A 67 -25.57 3.80 2.98
N GLU A 68 -26.02 4.12 1.76
CA GLU A 68 -25.51 3.53 0.51
C GLU A 68 -24.49 4.47 -0.16
N ILE A 69 -23.49 3.90 -0.77
CA ILE A 69 -22.56 4.61 -1.65
C ILE A 69 -22.18 3.77 -2.86
N ARG A 70 -21.93 4.43 -3.98
CA ARG A 70 -21.33 3.81 -5.16
C ARG A 70 -19.87 4.25 -5.28
N ILE A 71 -18.97 3.28 -5.19
CA ILE A 71 -17.53 3.48 -5.33
C ILE A 71 -17.05 2.77 -6.60
N GLY A 72 -16.43 3.51 -7.50
CA GLY A 72 -15.88 2.99 -8.73
C GLY A 72 -14.36 2.96 -8.71
N VAL A 73 -13.78 1.94 -9.33
CA VAL A 73 -12.36 1.92 -9.70
C VAL A 73 -12.23 2.50 -11.11
N GLY A 74 -11.30 3.41 -11.32
CA GLY A 74 -11.03 3.98 -12.63
C GLY A 74 -9.64 4.58 -12.73
N GLN A 75 -9.25 4.95 -13.93
CA GLN A 75 -7.94 5.53 -14.22
C GLN A 75 -7.94 7.04 -13.98
N SER A 76 -6.84 7.53 -13.43
CA SER A 76 -6.57 8.94 -13.16
C SER A 76 -5.12 9.29 -13.46
N ILE A 77 -4.84 10.58 -13.55
CA ILE A 77 -3.49 11.13 -13.64
C ILE A 77 -3.24 11.94 -12.37
N GLN A 78 -2.18 11.59 -11.63
CA GLN A 78 -1.88 12.19 -10.34
C GLN A 78 -0.46 12.77 -10.31
N GLN A 79 -0.30 13.91 -9.63
CA GLN A 79 1.00 14.50 -9.34
C GLN A 79 1.53 13.91 -8.05
N THR A 80 2.63 13.16 -8.16
CA THR A 80 3.27 12.49 -7.01
C THR A 80 4.44 13.30 -6.42
N GLY A 81 4.82 14.40 -7.06
CA GLY A 81 6.05 15.12 -6.78
C GLY A 81 7.24 14.64 -7.60
N LEU A 82 7.05 13.63 -8.47
CA LEU A 82 8.08 13.11 -9.36
C LEU A 82 8.56 14.19 -10.35
N LEU A 83 9.88 14.26 -10.52
CA LEU A 83 10.52 15.08 -11.53
C LEU A 83 11.16 14.20 -12.61
N ASN A 84 11.03 14.62 -13.87
CA ASN A 84 11.78 14.01 -14.96
C ASN A 84 13.26 14.46 -14.95
N PRO A 85 14.15 13.90 -15.78
CA PRO A 85 15.56 14.28 -15.82
C PRO A 85 15.84 15.76 -16.14
N SER A 86 14.86 16.48 -16.70
CA SER A 86 14.97 17.93 -16.92
C SER A 86 14.56 18.78 -15.70
N GLY A 87 14.15 18.14 -14.59
CA GLY A 87 13.66 18.81 -13.39
C GLY A 87 12.20 19.30 -13.49
N SER A 88 11.44 18.84 -14.48
CA SER A 88 10.04 19.21 -14.63
C SER A 88 9.11 18.21 -13.95
N PRO A 89 8.02 18.68 -13.29
CA PRO A 89 7.02 17.80 -12.70
C PRO A 89 6.44 16.83 -13.73
N THR A 90 6.38 15.56 -13.36
CA THR A 90 5.92 14.49 -14.24
C THR A 90 4.76 13.73 -13.57
N PRO A 91 3.58 13.73 -14.17
CA PRO A 91 2.43 13.05 -13.61
C PRO A 91 2.54 11.53 -13.79
N THR A 92 1.90 10.79 -12.88
CA THR A 92 1.78 9.34 -12.92
C THR A 92 0.34 8.94 -13.26
N THR A 93 0.19 8.01 -14.20
CA THR A 93 -1.09 7.34 -14.42
C THR A 93 -1.29 6.30 -13.34
N VAL A 94 -2.44 6.32 -12.66
CA VAL A 94 -2.78 5.43 -11.55
C VAL A 94 -4.21 4.90 -11.71
N TRP A 95 -4.50 3.79 -11.05
CA TRP A 95 -5.85 3.36 -10.80
C TRP A 95 -6.24 3.75 -9.39
N GLY A 96 -7.44 4.25 -9.22
CA GLY A 96 -7.88 4.73 -7.93
C GLY A 96 -9.38 4.54 -7.75
N TYR A 97 -9.83 4.86 -6.55
CA TYR A 97 -11.23 4.80 -6.19
C TYR A 97 -11.85 6.20 -6.20
N GLY A 98 -13.11 6.27 -6.63
CA GLY A 98 -13.85 7.52 -6.65
C GLY A 98 -15.34 7.29 -6.46
N GLN A 99 -16.04 8.30 -5.91
CA GLN A 99 -17.49 8.26 -5.75
C GLN A 99 -18.18 8.38 -7.10
N VAL A 100 -19.10 7.48 -7.40
CA VAL A 100 -19.73 7.35 -8.71
C VAL A 100 -21.22 7.69 -8.62
N THR A 101 -21.69 8.42 -9.63
CA THR A 101 -23.12 8.70 -9.84
C THR A 101 -23.51 8.45 -11.28
N GLY A 102 -24.78 8.69 -11.58
CA GLY A 102 -25.34 8.51 -12.90
C GLY A 102 -25.75 7.07 -13.21
N LYS A 103 -26.06 6.81 -14.48
CA LYS A 103 -26.51 5.49 -14.91
C LYS A 103 -25.33 4.52 -15.03
N PRO A 104 -25.52 3.20 -14.78
CA PRO A 104 -24.42 2.23 -14.83
C PRO A 104 -23.60 2.22 -16.13
N LYS A 105 -24.23 2.45 -17.28
CA LYS A 105 -23.54 2.53 -18.58
C LYS A 105 -23.03 3.92 -18.94
N LYS A 106 -23.23 4.93 -18.07
CA LYS A 106 -22.72 6.29 -18.21
C LYS A 106 -22.41 6.83 -16.80
N PRO A 107 -21.48 6.20 -16.11
CA PRO A 107 -21.09 6.64 -14.77
C PRO A 107 -20.42 8.02 -14.85
N ARG A 108 -20.53 8.77 -13.77
CA ARG A 108 -19.84 10.04 -13.58
C ARG A 108 -19.13 9.96 -12.24
N VAL A 109 -17.87 10.30 -12.22
CA VAL A 109 -17.09 10.41 -10.99
C VAL A 109 -17.32 11.79 -10.41
N GLN A 110 -17.51 11.87 -9.10
CA GLN A 110 -17.78 13.13 -8.39
C GLN A 110 -16.54 13.66 -7.67
N GLY A 111 -16.57 14.96 -7.40
CA GLY A 111 -15.61 15.65 -6.55
C GLY A 111 -14.18 15.52 -7.10
N LEU A 112 -13.28 14.92 -6.30
CA LEU A 112 -11.86 14.76 -6.63
C LEU A 112 -11.58 13.78 -7.78
N GLY A 113 -12.59 13.07 -8.30
CA GLY A 113 -12.40 12.02 -9.29
C GLY A 113 -11.92 10.70 -8.67
N TYR A 114 -11.15 9.92 -9.43
CA TYR A 114 -10.44 8.75 -8.91
C TYR A 114 -9.13 9.23 -8.30
N THR A 115 -8.82 8.77 -7.10
CA THR A 115 -7.62 9.15 -6.35
C THR A 115 -6.83 7.93 -5.88
N TRP A 116 -5.53 8.09 -5.73
CA TRP A 116 -4.62 7.17 -5.10
C TRP A 116 -3.87 7.87 -3.95
N PRO A 117 -3.97 7.36 -2.70
CA PRO A 117 -4.96 6.37 -2.28
C PRO A 117 -6.39 6.81 -2.56
N GLY A 118 -7.32 5.85 -2.53
CA GLY A 118 -8.75 6.14 -2.58
C GLY A 118 -9.20 6.96 -1.39
N ARG A 119 -10.31 7.68 -1.54
CA ARG A 119 -10.88 8.44 -0.41
C ARG A 119 -11.17 7.54 0.78
N THR A 120 -11.16 8.11 1.97
CA THR A 120 -11.43 7.38 3.19
C THR A 120 -12.92 7.13 3.39
N ILE A 121 -13.25 5.88 3.68
CA ILE A 121 -14.56 5.48 4.20
C ILE A 121 -14.51 5.68 5.73
N VAL A 122 -15.50 6.36 6.28
CA VAL A 122 -15.69 6.46 7.74
C VAL A 122 -17.01 5.81 8.08
N ALA A 123 -16.97 4.73 8.87
CA ALA A 123 -18.12 3.94 9.29
C ALA A 123 -18.30 4.01 10.80
N GLN A 124 -19.53 3.78 11.28
CA GLN A 124 -19.86 3.68 12.69
C GLN A 124 -19.95 2.22 13.10
N SER A 125 -19.33 1.86 14.22
CA SER A 125 -19.41 0.51 14.81
C SER A 125 -20.85 0.10 15.05
N GLY A 126 -21.22 -1.09 14.57
CA GLY A 126 -22.57 -1.64 14.69
C GLY A 126 -23.60 -1.05 13.72
N GLU A 127 -23.23 -0.10 12.87
CA GLU A 127 -24.09 0.43 11.81
C GLU A 127 -23.71 -0.15 10.45
N PRO A 128 -24.60 -0.91 9.80
CA PRO A 128 -24.33 -1.48 8.49
C PRO A 128 -24.13 -0.39 7.43
N LEU A 129 -23.18 -0.64 6.53
CA LEU A 129 -22.85 0.22 5.41
C LEU A 129 -22.99 -0.53 4.09
N GLU A 130 -23.72 0.02 3.13
CA GLU A 130 -23.88 -0.56 1.81
C GLU A 130 -22.96 0.11 0.80
N VAL A 131 -22.01 -0.65 0.23
CA VAL A 131 -21.09 -0.16 -0.80
C VAL A 131 -21.32 -0.90 -2.10
N ARG A 132 -21.74 -0.19 -3.11
CA ARG A 132 -21.81 -0.72 -4.47
C ARG A 132 -20.51 -0.49 -5.20
N TRP A 133 -19.74 -1.56 -5.36
CA TRP A 133 -18.47 -1.53 -6.06
C TRP A 133 -18.66 -1.61 -7.58
N GLU A 134 -17.99 -0.74 -8.31
CA GLU A 134 -18.07 -0.65 -9.78
C GLU A 134 -16.67 -0.71 -10.40
N ASN A 135 -16.46 -1.64 -11.32
CA ASN A 135 -15.26 -1.68 -12.12
C ASN A 135 -15.46 -0.82 -13.38
N LEU A 136 -14.77 0.32 -13.40
CA LEU A 136 -14.86 1.34 -14.44
C LEU A 136 -13.50 1.57 -15.11
N LEU A 137 -12.64 0.53 -15.14
CA LEU A 137 -11.39 0.52 -15.88
C LEU A 137 -11.66 0.35 -17.38
N VAL A 138 -12.30 1.38 -17.94
CA VAL A 138 -12.71 1.44 -19.34
C VAL A 138 -12.43 2.82 -19.93
N ASP A 139 -12.27 2.86 -21.24
CA ASP A 139 -12.13 4.09 -22.00
C ASP A 139 -13.50 4.80 -22.18
N ASN A 140 -13.48 5.93 -22.89
CA ASN A 140 -14.69 6.72 -23.16
C ASN A 140 -15.74 5.99 -24.03
N LYS A 141 -15.38 4.88 -24.69
CA LYS A 141 -16.27 4.05 -25.49
C LYS A 141 -16.84 2.90 -24.67
N GLY A 142 -16.24 2.61 -23.53
CA GLY A 142 -16.57 1.49 -22.63
C GLY A 142 -15.75 0.25 -22.94
N ASP A 143 -14.68 0.38 -23.72
CA ASP A 143 -13.74 -0.70 -24.00
C ASP A 143 -12.75 -0.84 -22.81
N PRO A 144 -12.29 -2.05 -22.46
CA PRO A 144 -11.33 -2.25 -21.37
C PRO A 144 -10.06 -1.41 -21.53
N LEU A 145 -9.59 -0.81 -20.45
CA LEU A 145 -8.31 -0.13 -20.42
C LEU A 145 -7.18 -1.17 -20.38
N PRO A 146 -6.05 -0.89 -21.06
CA PRO A 146 -4.85 -1.68 -20.89
C PRO A 146 -4.26 -1.48 -19.50
N PRO A 147 -3.41 -2.41 -19.03
CA PRO A 147 -2.59 -2.21 -17.85
C PRO A 147 -1.74 -0.94 -17.93
N ILE A 148 -1.36 -0.43 -16.76
CA ILE A 148 -0.60 0.83 -16.65
C ILE A 148 0.80 0.63 -16.07
N ILE A 149 1.13 -0.56 -15.61
CA ILE A 149 2.45 -0.89 -15.08
C ILE A 149 3.30 -1.41 -16.23
N THR A 150 4.53 -0.92 -16.33
CA THR A 150 5.47 -1.32 -17.39
C THR A 150 6.72 -1.95 -16.80
N GLY A 151 7.21 -3.00 -17.44
CA GLY A 151 8.52 -3.58 -17.24
C GLY A 151 9.55 -3.08 -18.26
N LYS A 152 10.60 -3.88 -18.45
CA LYS A 152 11.61 -3.66 -19.45
C LYS A 152 10.98 -3.54 -20.85
N ASP A 153 11.62 -2.77 -21.72
CA ASP A 153 11.20 -2.54 -23.11
C ASP A 153 9.78 -1.97 -23.27
N ASN A 154 9.27 -1.29 -22.24
CA ASN A 154 7.92 -0.73 -22.21
C ASN A 154 6.80 -1.77 -22.39
N THR A 155 7.09 -3.04 -22.12
CA THR A 155 6.07 -4.08 -22.09
C THR A 155 5.16 -3.84 -20.89
N LEU A 156 3.86 -3.82 -21.12
CA LEU A 156 2.86 -3.67 -20.07
C LEU A 156 2.81 -4.94 -19.22
N LEU A 157 3.00 -4.79 -17.91
CA LEU A 157 3.08 -5.91 -17.00
C LEU A 157 1.73 -6.45 -16.58
N GLY A 158 1.80 -7.70 -16.26
CA GLY A 158 0.68 -8.41 -15.71
C GLY A 158 -0.16 -9.12 -16.75
N TYR A 159 0.16 -8.98 -18.04
CA TYR A 159 -0.81 -9.32 -19.02
C TYR A 159 -0.23 -9.61 -20.41
N GLY A 160 0.92 -10.24 -20.54
CA GLY A 160 1.58 -10.33 -21.81
C GLY A 160 1.50 -11.68 -22.50
N ASP A 161 1.49 -11.68 -23.80
CA ASP A 161 1.80 -12.85 -24.60
C ASP A 161 3.31 -12.86 -24.87
N TYR A 162 4.04 -13.79 -24.28
CA TYR A 162 5.46 -14.03 -24.55
C TYR A 162 5.77 -14.37 -26.00
N THR A 163 4.76 -14.55 -26.84
CA THR A 163 4.93 -14.82 -28.27
C THR A 163 5.24 -13.56 -29.08
N GLY A 164 5.36 -12.38 -28.44
CA GLY A 164 5.68 -11.11 -29.08
C GLY A 164 4.55 -10.51 -29.90
N ARG A 165 3.33 -10.93 -29.68
CA ARG A 165 2.14 -10.46 -30.40
C ARG A 165 1.21 -9.59 -29.57
N SER A 166 1.29 -9.67 -28.28
CA SER A 166 0.50 -8.90 -27.35
C SER A 166 1.38 -8.43 -26.21
N VAL A 167 0.96 -7.40 -25.61
CA VAL A 167 1.67 -6.66 -24.57
C VAL A 167 1.19 -7.09 -23.18
N ILE A 168 0.43 -8.21 -23.06
CA ILE A 168 -0.29 -8.52 -21.81
C ILE A 168 -0.02 -9.95 -21.38
N ASP A 169 0.61 -10.13 -20.22
CA ASP A 169 0.81 -11.45 -19.62
C ASP A 169 -0.42 -11.88 -18.82
N GLU A 170 -1.22 -12.76 -19.38
CA GLU A 170 -2.40 -13.30 -18.75
C GLU A 170 -2.10 -14.40 -17.74
N SER A 171 -0.84 -14.85 -17.62
CA SER A 171 -0.49 -15.94 -16.70
C SER A 171 -0.59 -15.55 -15.23
N LEU A 172 -0.57 -14.25 -14.92
CA LEU A 172 -0.70 -13.76 -13.55
C LEU A 172 -2.14 -13.77 -13.02
N HIS A 173 -3.13 -13.61 -13.89
CA HIS A 173 -4.52 -13.72 -13.48
C HIS A 173 -5.01 -15.14 -13.66
N TRP A 174 -5.10 -15.88 -12.59
CA TRP A 174 -5.37 -17.32 -12.57
C TRP A 174 -6.84 -17.68 -12.85
N ALA A 175 -7.68 -16.75 -13.30
CA ALA A 175 -9.05 -17.08 -13.66
C ALA A 175 -9.14 -18.20 -14.69
N TYR A 176 -8.20 -18.30 -15.62
CA TYR A 176 -8.16 -19.40 -16.61
C TYR A 176 -8.05 -20.79 -15.98
N SER A 177 -7.51 -20.91 -14.77
CA SER A 177 -7.46 -22.19 -14.04
C SER A 177 -8.80 -22.60 -13.44
N LEU A 178 -9.75 -21.67 -13.35
CA LEU A 178 -11.09 -21.94 -12.82
C LEU A 178 -11.97 -22.60 -13.89
N HIS A 179 -12.78 -23.57 -13.48
CA HIS A 179 -13.69 -24.25 -14.40
C HIS A 179 -14.67 -23.27 -15.05
N GLY A 180 -14.70 -23.24 -16.38
CA GLY A 180 -15.54 -22.34 -17.18
C GLY A 180 -14.92 -20.99 -17.54
N TYR A 181 -13.68 -20.70 -17.13
CA TYR A 181 -12.99 -19.42 -17.39
C TYR A 181 -11.79 -19.53 -18.31
N THR A 182 -11.63 -20.66 -18.99
CA THR A 182 -10.50 -20.91 -19.91
C THR A 182 -10.40 -19.92 -21.07
N ASN A 183 -11.44 -19.14 -21.35
CA ASN A 183 -11.47 -18.11 -22.38
C ASN A 183 -11.47 -16.69 -21.81
N TYR A 184 -11.24 -16.53 -20.50
CA TYR A 184 -11.10 -15.20 -19.92
C TYR A 184 -9.81 -14.55 -20.44
N SER A 185 -9.93 -13.34 -20.94
CA SER A 185 -8.79 -12.55 -21.39
C SER A 185 -8.91 -11.13 -20.82
N ILE A 186 -7.86 -10.65 -20.20
CA ILE A 186 -7.81 -9.27 -19.72
C ILE A 186 -7.90 -8.27 -20.87
N ALA A 187 -7.32 -8.60 -22.03
CA ALA A 187 -7.39 -7.77 -23.21
C ALA A 187 -8.84 -7.58 -23.71
N ASP A 188 -9.64 -8.65 -23.66
CA ASP A 188 -11.03 -8.62 -24.16
C ASP A 188 -12.07 -8.34 -23.08
N ASP A 189 -11.84 -8.87 -21.88
CA ASP A 189 -12.79 -8.83 -20.76
C ASP A 189 -12.46 -7.75 -19.74
N GLY A 190 -11.25 -7.23 -19.78
CA GLY A 190 -10.76 -6.18 -18.88
C GLY A 190 -10.18 -6.74 -17.58
N ILE A 191 -9.57 -5.85 -16.83
CA ILE A 191 -8.91 -6.15 -15.56
C ILE A 191 -9.97 -6.52 -14.52
N PRO A 192 -9.87 -7.70 -13.89
CA PRO A 192 -10.79 -8.09 -12.83
C PRO A 192 -10.44 -7.40 -11.52
N ILE A 193 -11.45 -7.16 -10.70
CA ILE A 193 -11.28 -6.65 -9.33
C ILE A 193 -12.08 -7.48 -8.34
N VAL A 194 -11.61 -7.51 -7.09
CA VAL A 194 -12.29 -8.05 -5.92
C VAL A 194 -12.10 -7.07 -4.77
N PRO A 195 -13.07 -6.23 -4.43
CA PRO A 195 -12.96 -5.35 -3.27
C PRO A 195 -12.89 -6.15 -1.98
N HIS A 196 -11.94 -5.81 -1.12
CA HIS A 196 -11.73 -6.41 0.19
C HIS A 196 -11.55 -5.32 1.25
N VAL A 197 -12.21 -5.46 2.39
CA VAL A 197 -11.96 -4.64 3.58
C VAL A 197 -11.06 -5.42 4.52
N HIS A 198 -9.78 -5.12 4.46
CA HIS A 198 -8.73 -5.79 5.21
C HIS A 198 -8.83 -5.48 6.70
N GLY A 199 -9.04 -6.50 7.51
CA GLY A 199 -9.28 -6.39 8.94
C GLY A 199 -10.74 -6.15 9.32
N GLY A 200 -11.65 -6.14 8.34
CA GLY A 200 -13.09 -6.03 8.58
C GLY A 200 -13.70 -7.35 9.07
N HIS A 201 -14.66 -7.28 10.00
CA HIS A 201 -15.58 -8.39 10.30
C HIS A 201 -16.63 -8.43 9.20
N THR A 202 -16.32 -9.11 8.10
CA THR A 202 -17.18 -9.18 6.93
C THR A 202 -17.70 -10.60 6.69
N ASP A 203 -18.91 -10.69 6.15
CA ASP A 203 -19.44 -11.96 5.66
C ASP A 203 -18.57 -12.46 4.49
N PHE A 204 -18.42 -13.77 4.37
CA PHE A 204 -17.48 -14.41 3.43
C PHE A 204 -17.64 -13.95 1.97
N GLN A 205 -18.84 -13.57 1.54
CA GLN A 205 -19.13 -13.11 0.19
C GLN A 205 -18.64 -11.69 -0.09
N TYR A 206 -18.28 -10.93 0.96
CA TYR A 206 -17.79 -9.54 0.88
C TYR A 206 -16.34 -9.40 1.35
N ASP A 207 -15.71 -10.52 1.73
CA ASP A 207 -14.40 -10.55 2.38
C ASP A 207 -13.21 -10.63 1.40
N GLY A 208 -13.46 -10.44 0.11
CA GLY A 208 -12.37 -10.41 -0.88
C GLY A 208 -11.91 -11.79 -1.36
N ASN A 209 -12.72 -12.84 -1.22
CA ASN A 209 -12.38 -14.13 -1.80
C ASN A 209 -12.13 -13.98 -3.30
N PRO A 210 -10.96 -14.39 -3.83
CA PRO A 210 -10.58 -14.20 -5.23
C PRO A 210 -11.57 -14.75 -6.27
N GLU A 211 -12.36 -15.76 -5.92
CA GLU A 211 -13.38 -16.33 -6.81
C GLU A 211 -14.62 -15.44 -6.97
N PHE A 212 -14.73 -14.33 -6.22
CA PHE A 212 -15.82 -13.36 -6.35
C PHE A 212 -15.49 -12.21 -7.32
N PHE A 213 -14.44 -12.34 -8.12
CA PHE A 213 -13.99 -11.29 -9.03
C PHE A 213 -15.08 -10.86 -10.03
N PHE A 214 -14.93 -9.65 -10.54
CA PHE A 214 -15.72 -9.15 -11.65
C PHE A 214 -14.94 -8.18 -12.54
N SER A 215 -15.17 -8.32 -13.85
CA SER A 215 -14.59 -7.46 -14.88
C SER A 215 -15.39 -6.16 -15.04
N PRO A 216 -14.93 -5.20 -15.86
CA PRO A 216 -15.65 -3.96 -16.12
C PRO A 216 -17.12 -4.18 -16.44
N PHE A 217 -17.98 -3.37 -15.82
CA PHE A 217 -19.44 -3.45 -15.91
C PHE A 217 -20.03 -4.83 -15.55
N TRP A 218 -19.29 -5.66 -14.77
CA TRP A 218 -19.66 -7.04 -14.42
C TRP A 218 -19.92 -7.92 -15.65
N LYS A 219 -19.19 -7.67 -16.76
CA LYS A 219 -19.28 -8.43 -18.01
C LYS A 219 -18.98 -9.92 -17.77
N VAL A 220 -17.88 -10.19 -17.08
CA VAL A 220 -17.52 -11.50 -16.55
C VAL A 220 -17.50 -11.44 -15.04
N ARG A 221 -17.91 -12.52 -14.40
CA ARG A 221 -18.00 -12.63 -12.93
C ARG A 221 -17.46 -13.97 -12.52
N GLY A 222 -16.73 -14.01 -11.41
CA GLY A 222 -16.16 -15.21 -10.84
C GLY A 222 -17.23 -16.23 -10.42
N PRO A 223 -16.86 -17.50 -10.21
CA PRO A 223 -17.80 -18.59 -9.98
C PRO A 223 -18.61 -18.45 -8.68
N GLN A 224 -18.10 -17.70 -7.72
CA GLN A 224 -18.73 -17.48 -6.43
C GLN A 224 -19.37 -16.08 -6.29
N TRP A 225 -19.25 -15.23 -7.32
CA TRP A 225 -19.79 -13.87 -7.28
C TRP A 225 -21.31 -13.87 -7.05
N LEU A 226 -21.78 -13.10 -6.07
CA LEU A 226 -23.18 -13.05 -5.69
C LEU A 226 -23.88 -11.76 -6.13
N GLU A 227 -23.33 -10.61 -5.74
CA GLU A 227 -24.04 -9.33 -5.90
C GLU A 227 -23.11 -8.14 -6.04
N LYS A 228 -23.67 -6.99 -6.41
CA LYS A 228 -22.94 -5.75 -6.70
C LYS A 228 -22.72 -4.85 -5.49
N THR A 229 -23.66 -4.94 -4.54
CA THR A 229 -23.64 -4.13 -3.32
C THR A 229 -23.21 -5.01 -2.17
N TYR A 230 -22.12 -4.64 -1.53
CA TYR A 230 -21.57 -5.33 -0.37
C TYR A 230 -22.12 -4.67 0.88
N ILE A 231 -22.46 -5.47 1.88
CA ILE A 231 -22.99 -5.02 3.17
C ILE A 231 -21.93 -5.27 4.24
N TYR A 232 -21.34 -4.20 4.74
CA TYR A 232 -20.39 -4.26 5.84
C TYR A 232 -21.11 -3.99 7.15
N GLN A 233 -21.14 -5.00 8.04
CA GLN A 233 -21.89 -4.92 9.31
C GLN A 233 -21.20 -4.00 10.32
N ASN A 234 -19.89 -3.77 10.18
CA ASN A 234 -19.09 -2.95 11.08
C ASN A 234 -19.23 -3.34 12.56
N ASP A 235 -19.48 -4.61 12.85
CA ASP A 235 -19.74 -5.14 14.20
C ASP A 235 -18.46 -5.35 15.02
N GLN A 236 -17.48 -4.45 14.83
CA GLN A 236 -16.19 -4.46 15.49
C GLN A 236 -15.89 -3.10 16.13
N PRO A 237 -14.97 -3.05 17.13
CA PRO A 237 -14.57 -1.79 17.77
C PRO A 237 -13.98 -0.78 16.78
N ALA A 238 -13.93 0.49 17.23
CA ALA A 238 -13.25 1.54 16.49
C ALA A 238 -11.80 1.16 16.17
N GLY A 239 -11.37 1.42 14.95
CA GLY A 239 -10.04 1.06 14.50
C GLY A 239 -9.72 1.52 13.09
N THR A 240 -8.48 1.28 12.69
CA THR A 240 -7.99 1.54 11.36
C THR A 240 -7.97 0.25 10.56
N VAL A 241 -8.91 0.09 9.65
CA VAL A 241 -8.86 -0.93 8.61
C VAL A 241 -8.67 -0.26 7.25
N TRP A 242 -8.52 -0.99 6.19
CA TRP A 242 -8.32 -0.43 4.86
C TRP A 242 -9.00 -1.30 3.82
N TYR A 243 -9.24 -0.77 2.65
CA TYR A 243 -9.82 -1.51 1.54
C TYR A 243 -8.84 -1.53 0.36
N HIS A 244 -8.80 -2.64 -0.33
CA HIS A 244 -7.93 -2.83 -1.49
C HIS A 244 -8.47 -3.91 -2.42
N ASP A 245 -7.84 -4.06 -3.60
CA ASP A 245 -8.15 -5.15 -4.51
C ASP A 245 -7.59 -6.49 -4.02
N HIS A 246 -8.32 -7.57 -4.27
CA HIS A 246 -7.92 -8.93 -3.92
C HIS A 246 -8.09 -9.92 -5.09
N ALA A 247 -7.95 -9.46 -6.34
CA ALA A 247 -8.13 -10.29 -7.52
C ALA A 247 -7.05 -11.39 -7.62
N LEU A 248 -7.48 -12.59 -8.01
CA LEU A 248 -6.65 -13.79 -8.05
C LEU A 248 -5.39 -13.59 -8.90
N GLY A 249 -4.22 -13.75 -8.29
CA GLY A 249 -2.91 -13.68 -8.92
C GLY A 249 -2.38 -12.27 -9.23
N ILE A 250 -3.23 -11.26 -9.27
CA ILE A 250 -2.86 -9.87 -9.63
C ILE A 250 -3.10 -8.85 -8.52
N THR A 251 -3.48 -9.27 -7.32
CA THR A 251 -3.69 -8.38 -6.17
C THR A 251 -2.53 -7.39 -6.00
N ARG A 252 -1.30 -7.90 -5.99
CA ARG A 252 -0.10 -7.06 -5.83
C ARG A 252 0.01 -5.97 -6.90
N LEU A 253 -0.29 -6.30 -8.18
CA LEU A 253 -0.22 -5.33 -9.27
C LEU A 253 -1.36 -4.31 -9.23
N ASN A 254 -2.58 -4.74 -8.91
CA ASN A 254 -3.72 -3.85 -8.79
C ASN A 254 -3.54 -2.88 -7.60
N VAL A 255 -3.05 -3.36 -6.46
CA VAL A 255 -2.71 -2.51 -5.31
C VAL A 255 -1.53 -1.60 -5.64
N TYR A 256 -0.51 -2.12 -6.34
CA TYR A 256 0.61 -1.33 -6.82
C TYR A 256 0.19 -0.20 -7.77
N ALA A 257 -0.78 -0.46 -8.65
CA ALA A 257 -1.36 0.55 -9.54
C ALA A 257 -2.14 1.66 -8.81
N GLY A 258 -2.53 1.43 -7.53
CA GLY A 258 -3.17 2.43 -6.68
C GLY A 258 -4.50 2.02 -6.05
N MET A 259 -4.92 0.76 -6.18
CA MET A 259 -6.21 0.29 -5.67
C MET A 259 -6.16 0.00 -4.16
N ALA A 260 -6.02 1.03 -3.34
CA ALA A 260 -6.07 0.98 -1.88
C ALA A 260 -6.62 2.28 -1.29
N GLY A 261 -7.25 2.22 -0.12
CA GLY A 261 -7.73 3.38 0.63
C GLY A 261 -8.08 3.03 2.08
N PHE A 262 -8.19 4.03 2.93
CA PHE A 262 -8.52 3.82 4.34
C PHE A 262 -10.02 3.53 4.54
N TYR A 263 -10.29 2.70 5.54
CA TYR A 263 -11.62 2.47 6.10
C TYR A 263 -11.50 2.65 7.61
N ILE A 264 -12.05 3.71 8.16
CA ILE A 264 -11.98 4.04 9.57
C ILE A 264 -13.29 3.70 10.24
N ILE A 265 -13.24 2.84 11.24
CA ILE A 265 -14.40 2.55 12.07
C ILE A 265 -14.33 3.45 13.31
N ARG A 266 -15.43 4.15 13.60
CA ARG A 266 -15.64 4.98 14.78
C ARG A 266 -16.63 4.29 15.71
N ASP A 267 -16.59 4.64 16.99
CA ASP A 267 -17.55 4.19 17.99
C ASP A 267 -17.85 5.30 19.02
N ASP A 268 -18.60 4.98 20.05
CA ASP A 268 -18.96 5.93 21.11
C ASP A 268 -17.76 6.42 21.93
N GLN A 269 -16.61 5.76 21.85
CA GLN A 269 -15.39 6.11 22.56
C GLN A 269 -14.41 6.87 21.66
N ASP A 270 -14.18 6.39 20.46
CA ASP A 270 -13.37 7.03 19.40
C ASP A 270 -14.31 7.65 18.35
N THR A 271 -14.94 8.75 18.69
CA THR A 271 -15.91 9.42 17.81
C THR A 271 -15.27 10.17 16.64
N GLY A 272 -13.95 10.41 16.68
CA GLY A 272 -13.26 11.30 15.74
C GLY A 272 -13.54 12.80 15.98
N LEU A 273 -14.29 13.16 17.02
CA LEU A 273 -14.60 14.54 17.38
C LEU A 273 -13.69 15.03 18.52
N PRO A 274 -13.48 16.35 18.65
CA PRO A 274 -12.58 16.91 19.67
C PRO A 274 -12.98 16.61 21.13
N ASP A 275 -14.26 16.35 21.36
CA ASP A 275 -14.85 16.06 22.68
C ASP A 275 -15.05 14.56 22.94
N ASN A 276 -14.31 13.69 22.24
CA ASN A 276 -14.40 12.25 22.42
C ASN A 276 -14.01 11.82 23.85
N PRO A 277 -14.65 10.76 24.38
CA PRO A 277 -14.44 10.31 25.77
C PRO A 277 -13.00 9.91 26.10
N LEU A 278 -12.22 9.46 25.09
CA LEU A 278 -10.85 8.99 25.27
C LEU A 278 -9.82 10.13 25.18
N SER A 279 -10.24 11.37 24.96
CA SER A 279 -9.34 12.50 24.74
C SER A 279 -8.31 12.23 23.63
N LEU A 280 -8.74 11.61 22.54
CA LEU A 280 -7.92 11.38 21.37
C LEU A 280 -7.84 12.66 20.52
N PRO A 281 -6.66 13.04 20.01
CA PRO A 281 -6.59 14.11 19.02
C PRO A 281 -7.51 13.82 17.84
N ALA A 282 -8.33 14.81 17.46
CA ALA A 282 -9.24 14.77 16.31
C ALA A 282 -8.71 15.66 15.18
N PHE A 283 -9.25 15.54 13.97
CA PHE A 283 -8.87 16.42 12.86
C PHE A 283 -8.91 17.91 13.29
N PRO A 284 -7.89 18.73 12.97
CA PRO A 284 -6.75 18.47 12.07
C PRO A 284 -5.54 17.81 12.74
N TYR A 285 -5.60 17.47 14.02
CA TYR A 285 -4.51 16.83 14.78
C TYR A 285 -4.57 15.30 14.76
N GLU A 286 -5.46 14.75 13.94
CA GLU A 286 -5.50 13.36 13.55
C GLU A 286 -5.19 13.25 12.05
N ALA A 287 -4.24 12.38 11.69
CA ALA A 287 -3.84 12.16 10.30
C ALA A 287 -3.64 10.67 10.01
N ALA A 288 -3.92 10.27 8.76
CA ALA A 288 -3.71 8.89 8.33
C ALA A 288 -2.81 8.85 7.09
N PHE A 289 -1.83 7.95 7.11
CA PHE A 289 -0.75 7.84 6.13
C PHE A 289 -0.60 6.40 5.63
N ALA A 290 -0.92 6.18 4.36
CA ALA A 290 -0.60 4.95 3.64
C ALA A 290 0.80 5.07 3.05
N ILE A 291 1.72 4.25 3.56
CA ILE A 291 3.13 4.23 3.16
C ILE A 291 3.31 3.09 2.16
N GLN A 292 3.86 3.39 1.00
CA GLN A 292 4.12 2.42 -0.06
C GLN A 292 5.48 2.70 -0.68
N ASP A 293 6.14 1.67 -1.18
CA ASP A 293 7.33 1.83 -2.01
C ASP A 293 6.99 1.59 -3.48
N LYS A 294 7.63 2.35 -4.36
CA LYS A 294 7.37 2.33 -5.80
C LYS A 294 8.68 2.46 -6.58
N MET A 295 8.61 2.07 -7.85
CA MET A 295 9.57 2.44 -8.89
C MET A 295 8.81 3.18 -10.00
N PHE A 296 9.46 4.19 -10.56
CA PHE A 296 8.91 4.98 -11.65
C PHE A 296 9.88 5.02 -12.83
N LYS A 297 9.35 5.27 -14.00
CA LYS A 297 10.13 5.68 -15.16
C LYS A 297 10.24 7.21 -15.23
N ASP A 298 11.20 7.69 -16.00
CA ASP A 298 11.44 9.13 -16.23
C ASP A 298 10.23 9.89 -16.79
N ASN A 299 9.32 9.17 -17.44
CA ASN A 299 8.09 9.71 -17.98
C ASN A 299 6.89 9.63 -17.02
N GLY A 300 7.11 9.15 -15.79
CA GLY A 300 6.08 9.02 -14.75
C GLY A 300 5.29 7.71 -14.77
N GLU A 301 5.57 6.79 -15.67
CA GLU A 301 4.95 5.47 -15.65
C GLU A 301 5.41 4.67 -14.43
N LEU A 302 4.49 3.88 -13.86
CA LEU A 302 4.81 2.90 -12.83
C LEU A 302 5.64 1.77 -13.46
N PHE A 303 6.76 1.44 -12.82
CA PHE A 303 7.62 0.34 -13.21
C PHE A 303 7.54 -0.78 -12.16
N TYR A 304 7.59 -2.03 -12.62
CA TYR A 304 7.66 -3.20 -11.76
C TYR A 304 8.58 -4.24 -12.42
N PRO A 305 9.60 -4.76 -11.74
CA PRO A 305 10.49 -5.78 -12.30
C PRO A 305 9.73 -7.06 -12.63
N ALA A 306 9.87 -7.56 -13.84
CA ALA A 306 9.06 -8.67 -14.32
C ALA A 306 9.72 -9.58 -15.34
N PHE A 307 10.86 -9.18 -15.89
CA PHE A 307 11.53 -9.92 -16.96
C PHE A 307 13.01 -10.12 -16.62
N PRO A 308 13.63 -11.20 -17.13
CA PRO A 308 15.07 -11.39 -17.02
C PRO A 308 15.82 -10.13 -17.49
N GLY A 309 16.72 -9.63 -16.63
CA GLY A 309 17.47 -8.40 -16.86
C GLY A 309 16.78 -7.12 -16.40
N ASP A 310 15.57 -7.18 -15.84
CA ASP A 310 15.04 -6.07 -15.03
C ASP A 310 15.83 -5.95 -13.74
N PRO A 311 15.94 -4.75 -13.15
CA PRO A 311 16.57 -4.57 -11.85
C PRO A 311 16.01 -5.56 -10.83
N PHE A 312 16.91 -6.26 -10.12
CA PHE A 312 16.60 -7.26 -9.08
C PHE A 312 15.86 -8.51 -9.54
N TYR A 313 15.39 -8.60 -10.80
CA TYR A 313 14.71 -9.79 -11.28
C TYR A 313 15.62 -11.02 -11.20
N ASP A 314 16.85 -10.89 -11.67
CA ASP A 314 17.81 -11.99 -11.69
C ASP A 314 18.25 -12.36 -10.26
N ASP A 315 18.31 -11.39 -9.34
CA ASP A 315 18.68 -11.64 -7.94
C ASP A 315 17.60 -12.43 -7.19
N PHE A 316 16.33 -12.18 -7.48
CA PHE A 316 15.20 -12.83 -6.79
C PHE A 316 14.72 -14.12 -7.44
N ILE A 317 14.79 -14.23 -8.77
CA ILE A 317 14.24 -15.38 -9.49
C ILE A 317 15.33 -16.36 -9.94
N THR A 318 16.51 -15.86 -10.28
CA THR A 318 17.44 -16.67 -11.05
C THR A 318 18.58 -17.27 -10.30
N GLY A 319 18.83 -17.02 -9.04
CA GLY A 319 19.98 -17.63 -8.34
C GLY A 319 20.59 -18.80 -9.12
N GLU A 320 21.41 -18.54 -10.12
CA GLU A 320 22.06 -19.51 -11.02
C GLU A 320 21.13 -20.42 -11.87
N GLU A 321 20.48 -19.96 -12.92
CA GLU A 321 19.78 -20.79 -13.91
C GLU A 321 18.26 -20.95 -13.78
N ALA A 322 17.50 -19.93 -13.42
CA ALA A 322 16.05 -20.06 -13.51
C ALA A 322 15.50 -19.87 -14.93
N SER A 323 15.71 -20.84 -15.78
CA SER A 323 14.72 -21.10 -16.80
C SER A 323 13.59 -21.89 -16.15
N LEU A 324 12.47 -21.23 -15.88
CA LEU A 324 11.28 -21.93 -15.42
C LEU A 324 10.82 -22.92 -16.50
N PRO A 325 10.38 -24.13 -16.14
CA PRO A 325 9.99 -25.14 -17.13
C PRO A 325 8.93 -24.60 -18.09
N ALA A 326 9.21 -24.62 -19.37
CA ALA A 326 8.33 -24.08 -20.41
C ALA A 326 6.97 -24.80 -20.53
N ASP A 327 6.82 -25.98 -19.93
CA ASP A 327 5.59 -26.74 -19.79
C ASP A 327 4.68 -26.21 -18.66
N ILE A 328 5.27 -25.55 -17.67
CA ILE A 328 4.55 -24.91 -16.56
C ILE A 328 4.37 -23.40 -16.84
N PHE A 329 5.39 -22.78 -17.42
CA PHE A 329 5.41 -21.35 -17.75
C PHE A 329 5.75 -21.15 -19.23
N PRO A 330 4.76 -21.27 -20.12
CA PRO A 330 4.95 -21.02 -21.53
C PRO A 330 5.43 -19.58 -21.72
N GLY A 331 6.68 -19.39 -22.15
CA GLY A 331 7.25 -18.07 -22.38
C GLY A 331 8.37 -17.64 -21.43
N GLY A 332 8.75 -18.49 -20.47
CA GLY A 332 10.00 -18.30 -19.72
C GLY A 332 9.86 -17.84 -18.28
N GLY A 333 8.64 -17.75 -17.74
CA GLY A 333 8.47 -17.54 -16.30
C GLY A 333 7.35 -16.61 -15.91
N PRO A 334 7.07 -16.53 -14.60
CA PRO A 334 6.09 -15.59 -14.09
C PRO A 334 6.58 -14.17 -14.40
N THR A 335 5.69 -13.37 -14.88
CA THR A 335 5.88 -11.94 -14.99
C THR A 335 5.48 -11.29 -13.68
N GLY A 336 6.32 -10.47 -13.17
CA GLY A 336 6.18 -9.85 -11.86
C GLY A 336 6.82 -10.68 -10.75
N LEU A 337 7.74 -10.04 -10.04
CA LEU A 337 8.35 -10.63 -8.86
C LEU A 337 7.28 -10.97 -7.83
N ALA A 338 7.43 -12.09 -7.14
CA ALA A 338 6.59 -12.45 -6.01
C ALA A 338 6.81 -11.48 -4.83
N GLU A 339 8.02 -10.96 -4.72
CA GLU A 339 8.44 -9.97 -3.73
C GLU A 339 9.01 -8.74 -4.46
N PHE A 340 8.58 -7.56 -4.04
CA PHE A 340 8.96 -6.29 -4.65
C PHE A 340 9.48 -5.32 -3.60
N PHE A 341 10.62 -4.69 -3.90
CA PHE A 341 11.24 -3.64 -3.10
C PHE A 341 11.49 -2.43 -3.98
N GLY A 342 10.69 -1.38 -3.76
CA GLY A 342 10.81 -0.13 -4.51
C GLY A 342 11.99 0.73 -4.05
N ASP A 343 12.35 1.69 -4.88
CA ASP A 343 13.46 2.63 -4.64
C ASP A 343 12.99 4.06 -4.29
N GLN A 344 11.68 4.28 -4.26
CA GLN A 344 11.07 5.56 -3.90
C GLN A 344 9.92 5.37 -2.90
N MET A 345 10.02 6.02 -1.74
CA MET A 345 8.97 5.98 -0.73
C MET A 345 7.85 6.95 -1.06
N VAL A 346 6.62 6.48 -1.00
CA VAL A 346 5.42 7.25 -1.32
C VAL A 346 4.47 7.21 -0.13
N VAL A 347 4.00 8.37 0.33
CA VAL A 347 3.03 8.47 1.41
C VAL A 347 1.80 9.23 0.89
N ASN A 348 0.65 8.60 0.95
CA ASN A 348 -0.61 9.13 0.40
C ASN A 348 -0.46 9.68 -1.03
N GLY A 349 0.26 8.94 -1.88
CA GLY A 349 0.47 9.30 -3.29
C GLY A 349 1.51 10.39 -3.54
N ALA A 350 2.25 10.84 -2.53
CA ALA A 350 3.33 11.83 -2.66
C ALA A 350 4.70 11.20 -2.31
N ILE A 351 5.71 11.46 -3.14
CA ILE A 351 7.07 10.94 -2.96
C ILE A 351 7.78 11.74 -1.86
N TRP A 352 8.29 11.04 -0.83
CA TRP A 352 8.99 11.64 0.33
C TRP A 352 8.38 12.97 0.77
N PRO A 353 7.11 13.01 1.20
CA PRO A 353 6.42 14.26 1.50
C PRO A 353 6.75 14.80 2.89
N TYR A 354 6.22 16.00 3.18
CA TYR A 354 6.26 16.58 4.51
C TYR A 354 4.88 17.05 4.98
N MET A 355 4.73 17.24 6.29
CA MET A 355 3.57 17.82 6.95
C MET A 355 4.04 18.94 7.89
N GLU A 356 3.40 20.11 7.81
CA GLU A 356 3.57 21.15 8.83
C GLU A 356 2.72 20.84 10.05
N VAL A 357 3.31 20.98 11.25
CA VAL A 357 2.65 20.65 12.51
C VAL A 357 2.86 21.72 13.57
N GLU A 358 1.94 21.75 14.54
CA GLU A 358 2.03 22.53 15.76
C GLU A 358 2.79 21.77 16.86
N GLN A 359 3.31 22.46 17.87
CA GLN A 359 3.86 21.85 19.08
C GLN A 359 2.78 21.30 20.01
N ARG A 360 2.18 20.16 19.64
CA ARG A 360 1.13 19.47 20.42
C ARG A 360 1.14 17.97 20.15
N ASN A 361 0.27 17.24 20.80
CA ASN A 361 -0.01 15.85 20.48
C ASN A 361 -0.74 15.72 19.15
N TYR A 362 -0.23 14.82 18.29
CA TYR A 362 -0.92 14.37 17.09
C TYR A 362 -1.20 12.87 17.20
N ARG A 363 -2.35 12.47 16.68
CA ARG A 363 -2.69 11.08 16.43
C ARG A 363 -2.36 10.74 15.00
N LEU A 364 -1.42 9.85 14.80
CA LEU A 364 -0.94 9.43 13.48
C LEU A 364 -1.35 7.97 13.26
N ARG A 365 -2.12 7.72 12.21
CA ARG A 365 -2.50 6.38 11.80
C ARG A 365 -1.62 5.98 10.62
N PHE A 366 -0.85 4.92 10.78
CA PHE A 366 0.03 4.41 9.74
C PHE A 366 -0.52 3.10 9.18
N LEU A 367 -0.46 2.98 7.85
CA LEU A 367 -0.67 1.75 7.09
C LEU A 367 0.61 1.46 6.34
N ASN A 368 1.22 0.29 6.55
CA ASN A 368 2.23 -0.20 5.63
C ASN A 368 1.55 -0.87 4.43
N GLY A 369 1.42 -0.15 3.34
CA GLY A 369 0.84 -0.61 2.07
C GLY A 369 1.90 -1.02 1.04
N CYS A 370 3.15 -1.25 1.45
CA CYS A 370 4.19 -1.81 0.58
C CYS A 370 3.82 -3.23 0.14
N ASP A 371 4.35 -3.67 -1.00
CA ASP A 371 4.15 -5.02 -1.50
C ASP A 371 4.84 -6.04 -0.57
N SER A 372 6.13 -5.87 -0.31
CA SER A 372 6.91 -6.83 0.47
C SER A 372 7.77 -6.21 1.56
N ARG A 373 7.99 -4.88 1.50
CA ARG A 373 8.90 -4.19 2.41
C ARG A 373 8.32 -4.07 3.83
N PHE A 374 9.02 -4.63 4.82
CA PHE A 374 8.83 -4.29 6.22
C PHE A 374 9.38 -2.89 6.49
N LEU A 375 8.68 -2.12 7.31
CA LEU A 375 9.14 -0.82 7.77
C LEU A 375 9.51 -0.91 9.25
N ALA A 376 10.66 -0.35 9.61
CA ALA A 376 11.05 -0.17 11.00
C ALA A 376 11.23 1.33 11.26
N ALA A 377 10.16 1.96 11.72
CA ALA A 377 10.05 3.40 11.80
C ALA A 377 10.65 3.97 13.07
N GLN A 378 11.49 4.99 12.94
CA GLN A 378 12.02 5.83 14.01
C GLN A 378 11.82 7.30 13.65
N PHE A 379 11.83 8.19 14.65
CA PHE A 379 11.70 9.62 14.44
C PHE A 379 12.94 10.35 14.95
N PHE A 380 13.46 11.29 14.15
CA PHE A 380 14.65 12.07 14.50
C PHE A 380 14.42 13.56 14.30
N GLU A 381 14.77 14.37 15.30
CA GLU A 381 14.82 15.84 15.16
C GLU A 381 16.07 16.22 14.36
N VAL A 382 15.88 17.07 13.35
CA VAL A 382 16.93 17.61 12.48
C VAL A 382 16.70 19.11 12.24
N PRO A 383 17.68 19.86 11.71
CA PRO A 383 17.44 21.23 11.26
C PRO A 383 16.32 21.33 10.23
N LEU A 384 15.54 22.42 10.27
CA LEU A 384 14.52 22.66 9.26
C LEU A 384 15.17 22.70 7.85
N GLY A 385 14.56 21.96 6.93
CA GLY A 385 15.08 21.83 5.56
C GLY A 385 16.11 20.73 5.37
N ALA A 386 16.57 20.06 6.44
CA ALA A 386 17.45 18.89 6.32
C ALA A 386 16.71 17.73 5.60
N THR A 387 17.48 16.96 4.84
CA THR A 387 17.02 15.77 4.10
C THR A 387 17.82 14.52 4.46
N ASP A 388 18.62 14.59 5.51
CA ASP A 388 19.46 13.50 6.01
C ASP A 388 19.57 13.55 7.55
N PHE A 389 20.33 12.64 8.11
CA PHE A 389 20.49 12.47 9.57
C PHE A 389 21.83 13.00 10.12
N SER A 390 22.58 13.81 9.36
CA SER A 390 23.93 14.28 9.72
C SER A 390 23.97 15.11 11.02
N GLU A 391 22.89 15.84 11.31
CA GLU A 391 22.72 16.65 12.54
C GLU A 391 21.51 16.16 13.37
N ALA A 392 21.22 14.86 13.33
CA ALA A 392 20.03 14.30 13.94
C ALA A 392 20.17 14.11 15.46
N THR A 393 19.08 14.35 16.17
CA THR A 393 18.89 13.99 17.57
C THR A 393 17.72 13.00 17.68
N GLY A 394 17.93 11.87 18.32
CA GLY A 394 16.92 10.82 18.45
C GLY A 394 17.55 9.45 18.67
N PRO A 395 16.77 8.35 18.53
CA PRO A 395 15.36 8.36 18.18
C PRO A 395 14.46 9.01 19.23
N LEU A 396 13.45 9.75 18.77
CA LEU A 396 12.44 10.36 19.63
C LEU A 396 11.38 9.31 20.00
N PRO A 397 11.00 9.21 21.30
CA PRO A 397 9.97 8.26 21.70
C PRO A 397 8.57 8.72 21.26
N PHE A 398 7.70 7.74 21.01
CA PHE A 398 6.29 7.94 20.71
C PHE A 398 5.44 6.82 21.31
N THR A 399 4.13 7.00 21.35
CA THR A 399 3.24 6.08 22.05
C THR A 399 2.33 5.36 21.08
N VAL A 400 2.42 4.03 21.00
CA VAL A 400 1.46 3.20 20.29
C VAL A 400 0.23 3.02 21.15
N ILE A 401 -0.94 3.35 20.60
CA ILE A 401 -2.24 3.28 21.26
C ILE A 401 -3.20 2.28 20.61
N GLY A 402 -2.84 1.75 19.46
CA GLY A 402 -3.66 0.77 18.72
C GLY A 402 -2.90 0.13 17.56
N SER A 403 -3.48 -0.93 17.04
CA SER A 403 -3.02 -1.65 15.88
C SER A 403 -4.19 -2.19 15.06
N ASP A 404 -3.97 -3.17 14.21
CA ASP A 404 -4.90 -3.72 13.20
C ASP A 404 -6.39 -3.79 13.59
N GLN A 405 -6.69 -4.21 14.81
CA GLN A 405 -8.07 -4.45 15.26
C GLN A 405 -8.61 -3.35 16.19
N GLY A 406 -7.89 -2.25 16.33
CA GLY A 406 -8.35 -1.10 17.10
C GLY A 406 -7.43 -0.69 18.25
N LEU A 407 -8.00 0.00 19.23
CA LEU A 407 -7.26 0.55 20.35
C LEU A 407 -6.73 -0.55 21.29
N ALA A 408 -5.49 -0.38 21.75
CA ALA A 408 -4.88 -1.25 22.74
C ALA A 408 -5.49 -1.05 24.14
N SER A 409 -5.32 -2.05 25.02
CA SER A 409 -5.77 -1.95 26.41
C SER A 409 -4.90 -1.02 27.28
N ALA A 410 -3.71 -0.68 26.80
CA ALA A 410 -2.78 0.26 27.43
C ALA A 410 -1.84 0.87 26.38
N PRO A 411 -1.42 2.13 26.57
CA PRO A 411 -0.43 2.75 25.70
C PRO A 411 0.94 2.10 25.88
N THR A 412 1.70 1.97 24.79
CA THR A 412 3.07 1.42 24.81
C THR A 412 4.04 2.47 24.28
N LEU A 413 4.95 2.92 25.11
CA LEU A 413 6.02 3.84 24.72
C LEU A 413 7.12 3.07 23.99
N VAL A 414 7.46 3.51 22.80
CA VAL A 414 8.51 2.92 21.96
C VAL A 414 9.35 4.02 21.31
N ASP A 415 10.49 3.66 20.76
CA ASP A 415 11.32 4.50 19.89
C ASP A 415 11.47 3.93 18.48
N THR A 416 11.04 2.70 18.30
CA THR A 416 11.07 1.97 17.04
C THR A 416 9.77 1.19 16.86
N LEU A 417 9.16 1.31 15.71
CA LEU A 417 7.93 0.59 15.34
C LEU A 417 8.19 -0.29 14.12
N LEU A 418 8.16 -1.59 14.32
CA LEU A 418 8.19 -2.56 13.22
C LEU A 418 6.78 -2.72 12.65
N MET A 419 6.66 -2.55 11.33
CA MET A 419 5.40 -2.63 10.60
C MET A 419 5.54 -3.62 9.45
N GLU A 420 4.88 -4.76 9.55
CA GLU A 420 4.73 -5.72 8.46
C GLU A 420 3.79 -5.17 7.36
N THR A 421 3.84 -5.76 6.19
CA THR A 421 2.96 -5.37 5.07
C THR A 421 1.49 -5.61 5.43
N GLY A 422 0.63 -4.65 5.12
CA GLY A 422 -0.79 -4.68 5.47
C GLY A 422 -1.11 -4.30 6.91
N SER A 423 -0.11 -4.15 7.80
CA SER A 423 -0.35 -3.74 9.19
C SER A 423 -0.71 -2.27 9.32
N ARG A 424 -1.51 -1.97 10.33
CA ARG A 424 -1.89 -0.60 10.73
C ARG A 424 -1.50 -0.36 12.17
N TYR A 425 -1.03 0.85 12.43
CA TYR A 425 -0.73 1.29 13.80
C TYR A 425 -1.33 2.66 14.06
N ASP A 426 -1.78 2.86 15.28
CA ASP A 426 -2.34 4.09 15.79
C ASP A 426 -1.40 4.64 16.87
N VAL A 427 -0.85 5.83 16.62
CA VAL A 427 0.29 6.37 17.35
C VAL A 427 -0.03 7.78 17.84
N ILE A 428 0.37 8.11 19.07
CA ILE A 428 0.46 9.48 19.54
C ILE A 428 1.91 9.92 19.48
N PHE A 429 2.16 10.99 18.72
CA PHE A 429 3.44 11.68 18.69
C PHE A 429 3.31 13.05 19.36
N ASP A 430 4.14 13.30 20.39
CA ASP A 430 4.16 14.55 21.14
C ASP A 430 5.20 15.53 20.56
N PHE A 431 4.77 16.39 19.63
CA PHE A 431 5.64 17.40 19.04
C PHE A 431 6.09 18.51 20.01
N LYS A 432 5.58 18.58 21.25
CA LYS A 432 6.12 19.49 22.28
C LYS A 432 7.53 19.14 22.70
N THR A 433 7.93 17.89 22.49
CA THR A 433 9.30 17.43 22.76
C THR A 433 10.31 17.88 21.71
N VAL A 434 9.83 18.38 20.58
CA VAL A 434 10.62 18.87 19.46
C VAL A 434 10.86 20.37 19.58
N THR A 435 12.07 20.81 19.27
CA THR A 435 12.42 22.23 19.26
C THR A 435 11.62 22.98 18.17
N PRO A 436 10.98 24.14 18.50
CA PRO A 436 10.28 24.93 17.48
C PRO A 436 11.16 25.33 16.32
N GLY A 437 10.62 25.23 15.11
CA GLY A 437 11.36 25.53 13.88
C GLY A 437 12.34 24.44 13.45
N LYS A 438 12.21 23.23 14.00
CA LYS A 438 12.94 22.04 13.56
C LYS A 438 12.04 21.13 12.72
N ARG A 439 12.66 20.17 12.09
CA ARG A 439 12.03 19.08 11.33
C ARG A 439 12.16 17.77 12.10
N VAL A 440 11.19 16.92 12.00
CA VAL A 440 11.28 15.52 12.42
C VAL A 440 11.24 14.66 11.15
N ILE A 441 12.27 13.85 10.92
CA ILE A 441 12.28 12.87 9.82
C ILE A 441 11.87 11.52 10.39
N MET A 442 10.89 10.89 9.73
CA MET A 442 10.54 9.50 9.93
C MET A 442 11.51 8.63 9.13
N ARG A 443 12.36 7.89 9.85
CA ARG A 443 13.41 7.02 9.32
C ARG A 443 12.89 5.60 9.19
N ASN A 444 13.33 4.89 8.16
CA ASN A 444 13.10 3.46 8.02
C ASN A 444 14.39 2.67 8.21
N LEU A 445 14.38 1.69 9.12
CA LEU A 445 15.45 0.69 9.30
C LEU A 445 15.04 -0.70 8.78
N GLY A 446 13.91 -0.82 8.07
CA GLY A 446 13.56 -2.02 7.31
C GLY A 446 14.50 -2.20 6.11
N GLY A 447 14.80 -3.43 5.75
CA GLY A 447 15.68 -3.78 4.63
C GLY A 447 15.05 -3.60 3.25
N ASP A 448 15.87 -3.87 2.24
CA ASP A 448 15.49 -3.87 0.83
C ASP A 448 15.40 -5.31 0.28
N ASP A 449 15.16 -6.26 1.17
CA ASP A 449 15.07 -7.70 0.94
C ASP A 449 14.01 -8.33 1.87
N PRO A 450 13.64 -9.61 1.69
CA PRO A 450 12.70 -10.31 2.56
C PRO A 450 13.09 -10.23 4.02
N PHE A 451 12.11 -9.97 4.89
CA PHE A 451 12.37 -9.73 6.31
C PHE A 451 12.95 -10.97 7.01
N GLY A 452 14.22 -10.89 7.39
CA GLY A 452 14.96 -11.95 8.06
C GLY A 452 14.83 -11.96 9.59
N GLY A 453 13.92 -11.17 10.18
CA GLY A 453 13.71 -11.10 11.63
C GLY A 453 14.53 -10.02 12.35
N GLY A 454 15.27 -9.18 11.62
CA GLY A 454 16.07 -8.07 12.15
C GLY A 454 15.81 -6.74 11.45
N ILE A 455 16.25 -5.66 12.07
CA ILE A 455 16.28 -4.34 11.44
C ILE A 455 17.73 -3.98 11.10
N LEU A 456 17.91 -3.15 10.08
CA LEU A 456 19.21 -2.65 9.69
C LEU A 456 19.75 -1.67 10.74
N MET A 457 21.04 -1.74 10.98
CA MET A 457 21.74 -0.67 11.70
C MET A 457 22.00 0.51 10.75
N PRO A 458 22.17 1.72 11.28
CA PRO A 458 22.39 2.91 10.44
C PRO A 458 23.56 2.80 9.46
N GLU A 459 24.58 2.03 9.81
CA GLU A 459 25.78 1.79 9.02
C GLU A 459 25.68 0.61 8.05
N ASP A 460 24.61 -0.17 8.13
CA ASP A 460 24.43 -1.33 7.24
C ASP A 460 24.21 -0.87 5.81
N PRO A 461 24.82 -1.54 4.83
CA PRO A 461 24.61 -1.19 3.44
C PRO A 461 23.15 -1.44 3.01
N ARG A 462 22.63 -0.54 2.19
CA ARG A 462 21.30 -0.64 1.58
C ARG A 462 21.43 -0.73 0.07
N ALA A 463 20.56 -1.51 -0.56
CA ALA A 463 20.42 -1.50 -2.01
C ALA A 463 19.90 -0.15 -2.49
N PHE A 464 18.96 0.44 -1.72
CA PHE A 464 18.34 1.73 -1.99
C PHE A 464 18.55 2.69 -0.79
N PRO A 465 19.65 3.46 -0.76
CA PRO A 465 19.95 4.35 0.38
C PRO A 465 18.83 5.34 0.72
N GLU A 466 18.11 5.85 -0.29
CA GLU A 466 17.02 6.81 -0.13
C GLU A 466 15.80 6.22 0.60
N MET A 467 15.69 4.88 0.65
CA MET A 467 14.60 4.18 1.34
C MET A 467 14.74 4.20 2.86
N GLU A 468 15.83 4.78 3.38
CA GLU A 468 15.98 5.18 4.78
C GLU A 468 15.00 6.29 5.18
N LEU A 469 14.51 7.07 4.21
CA LEU A 469 13.61 8.19 4.42
C LEU A 469 12.15 7.79 4.11
N ILE A 470 11.20 8.12 5.03
CA ILE A 470 9.78 7.92 4.77
C ILE A 470 9.10 9.25 4.48
N MET A 471 8.99 10.12 5.46
CA MET A 471 8.39 11.45 5.38
C MET A 471 8.95 12.37 6.47
N ALA A 472 8.58 13.65 6.43
CA ALA A 472 8.99 14.61 7.45
C ALA A 472 7.82 15.37 8.06
N PHE A 473 8.04 15.89 9.28
CA PHE A 473 7.12 16.80 9.98
C PHE A 473 7.89 18.09 10.32
N ASP A 474 7.42 19.23 9.83
CA ASP A 474 8.01 20.54 10.10
C ASP A 474 7.23 21.21 11.24
N VAL A 475 7.91 21.41 12.39
CA VAL A 475 7.30 22.00 13.59
C VAL A 475 7.34 23.53 13.48
N VAL A 476 6.50 24.08 12.60
CA VAL A 476 6.51 25.49 12.20
C VAL A 476 5.18 26.20 12.38
N LEU A 477 4.09 25.46 12.56
CA LEU A 477 2.79 26.08 12.74
C LEU A 477 2.67 26.75 14.12
N PRO A 478 2.04 27.93 14.19
CA PRO A 478 1.74 28.55 15.48
C PRO A 478 0.70 27.70 16.24
N LEU A 479 0.90 27.54 17.55
CA LEU A 479 -0.02 26.79 18.40
C LEU A 479 -1.41 27.45 18.41
N ASP A 480 -2.44 26.73 18.00
CA ASP A 480 -3.83 27.15 18.17
C ASP A 480 -4.26 26.91 19.64
N THR A 481 -4.25 27.97 20.43
CA THR A 481 -4.62 27.92 21.85
C THR A 481 -6.14 27.80 22.09
N ALA A 482 -6.97 27.93 21.05
CA ALA A 482 -8.41 27.74 21.16
C ALA A 482 -8.80 26.25 21.20
N VAL A 483 -7.94 25.37 20.68
CA VAL A 483 -8.13 23.92 20.74
C VAL A 483 -7.26 23.34 21.85
N PRO A 484 -7.84 22.67 22.86
CA PRO A 484 -7.06 22.01 23.90
C PRO A 484 -6.08 20.99 23.33
N ASP A 485 -4.85 20.99 23.86
CA ASP A 485 -3.93 19.88 23.63
C ASP A 485 -4.33 18.73 24.54
N VAL A 486 -4.66 17.59 23.96
CA VAL A 486 -5.22 16.44 24.68
C VAL A 486 -4.23 15.29 24.75
N SER A 487 -4.32 14.51 25.84
CA SER A 487 -3.53 13.29 26.03
C SER A 487 -4.50 12.11 26.17
N PRO A 488 -4.36 11.07 25.34
CA PRO A 488 -5.30 9.95 25.32
C PRO A 488 -5.40 9.22 26.66
N THR A 489 -6.61 8.81 26.99
CA THR A 489 -6.90 7.88 28.07
C THR A 489 -7.52 6.64 27.45
N LEU A 490 -6.76 5.56 27.36
CA LEU A 490 -7.25 4.32 26.77
C LEU A 490 -8.24 3.61 27.70
N PRO A 491 -9.28 2.96 27.13
CA PRO A 491 -10.23 2.21 27.91
C PRO A 491 -9.57 1.00 28.55
N ALA A 492 -9.96 0.70 29.79
CA ALA A 492 -9.58 -0.58 30.37
C ALA A 492 -10.35 -1.70 29.65
N VAL A 493 -9.64 -2.53 28.91
CA VAL A 493 -10.23 -3.71 28.27
C VAL A 493 -10.27 -4.84 29.27
N ALA A 494 -11.46 -5.42 29.48
CA ALA A 494 -11.60 -6.61 30.32
C ALA A 494 -10.80 -7.76 29.73
N ALA A 495 -10.00 -8.43 30.56
CA ALA A 495 -9.29 -9.62 30.12
C ALA A 495 -10.26 -10.67 29.57
N ILE A 496 -10.02 -11.14 28.36
CA ILE A 496 -10.77 -12.26 27.82
C ILE A 496 -10.38 -13.52 28.59
N VAL A 497 -11.33 -14.07 29.35
CA VAL A 497 -11.15 -15.36 30.01
C VAL A 497 -11.63 -16.44 29.03
N PRO A 498 -10.75 -17.19 28.37
CA PRO A 498 -11.18 -18.23 27.46
C PRO A 498 -11.94 -19.31 28.20
N GLY A 499 -13.10 -19.69 27.70
CA GLY A 499 -13.82 -20.85 28.19
C GLY A 499 -13.07 -22.15 27.88
N THR A 500 -13.55 -23.27 28.45
CA THR A 500 -13.01 -24.58 28.08
C THR A 500 -13.29 -24.85 26.60
N PRO A 501 -12.26 -25.11 25.77
CA PRO A 501 -12.47 -25.36 24.36
C PRO A 501 -13.29 -26.63 24.14
N THR A 502 -14.34 -26.54 23.35
CA THR A 502 -15.16 -27.69 22.96
C THR A 502 -14.48 -28.56 21.90
N ARG A 503 -13.52 -27.98 21.19
CA ARG A 503 -12.72 -28.67 20.17
C ARG A 503 -11.34 -28.01 20.05
N VAL A 504 -10.31 -28.81 19.99
CA VAL A 504 -8.93 -28.37 19.70
C VAL A 504 -8.57 -28.86 18.30
N ARG A 505 -8.07 -27.97 17.45
CA ARG A 505 -7.49 -28.30 16.14
C ARG A 505 -6.01 -27.94 16.16
N LYS A 506 -5.18 -28.85 15.67
CA LYS A 506 -3.78 -28.54 15.39
C LYS A 506 -3.71 -28.03 13.94
N VAL A 507 -3.14 -26.88 13.77
CA VAL A 507 -2.89 -26.25 12.47
C VAL A 507 -1.40 -26.01 12.35
N ALA A 508 -0.82 -26.31 11.20
CA ALA A 508 0.57 -26.02 10.88
C ALA A 508 0.63 -25.24 9.56
N LEU A 509 1.46 -24.22 9.54
CA LEU A 509 1.89 -23.56 8.32
C LEU A 509 3.24 -24.20 7.93
N PHE A 510 3.35 -24.63 6.70
CA PHE A 510 4.59 -25.17 6.17
C PHE A 510 4.70 -24.89 4.68
N GLU A 511 5.92 -24.71 4.21
CA GLU A 511 6.22 -24.76 2.79
C GLU A 511 6.38 -26.20 2.34
N GLY A 512 5.68 -26.55 1.29
CA GLY A 512 5.79 -27.84 0.62
C GLY A 512 6.26 -27.67 -0.81
N THR A 513 6.85 -28.70 -1.37
CA THR A 513 7.04 -28.83 -2.81
C THR A 513 5.83 -29.54 -3.39
N ASP A 514 5.26 -29.00 -4.47
CA ASP A 514 4.32 -29.76 -5.28
C ASP A 514 5.05 -30.96 -5.89
N GLU A 515 4.51 -32.17 -5.67
CA GLU A 515 5.01 -33.40 -6.28
C GLU A 515 4.49 -33.53 -7.73
#